data_cdccfbbf0b8ace8404903bca54c21903
#
_entry.id   cdccfbbf0b8ace8404903bca54c21903
#
_cell.length_a   1.000
_cell.length_b   1.000
_cell.length_c   1.000
_cell.angle_alpha   90.00
_cell.angle_beta   90.00
_cell.angle_gamma   90.00
#
_symmetry.space_group_name_H-M   'P 1'
#
loop_
_entity.id
_entity.type
_entity.pdbx_description
1 polymer ?
#
loop_
_entity_poly.entity_id
_entity_poly.type
_entity_poly.pdbx_seq_one_letter_code
_entity_poly.pdbx_strand_id
1 'polypeptide(L)'
;DLVRVLPKQQKPKIIPDSSNFTVTGYKPKPVGNSEIYELREYRHGDSLRNVHWKLSSKSDGLIVKEPNVPIIKNCLIMPFFGDNADENDVVFAKLMYVCRYMIKSIGICFACDRNGNPFEIRCENDILNYFSALYLNTESSFVADTNDFQHYNIFADREEVDLL
;
A
#
# COMPACT_ATOMS: atom_id res chain seq x y z
N ASP A 1 -9.24 2.21 34.48
CA ASP A 1 -8.23 2.76 33.55
C ASP A 1 -7.53 1.58 32.89
N LEU A 2 -7.65 1.50 31.56
CA LEU A 2 -7.03 0.44 30.78
C LEU A 2 -5.57 0.86 30.52
N VAL A 3 -4.62 0.20 31.19
CA VAL A 3 -3.19 0.42 30.93
C VAL A 3 -2.80 -0.36 29.68
N ARG A 4 -2.40 0.34 28.62
CA ARG A 4 -1.88 -0.29 27.39
C ARG A 4 -0.38 -0.48 27.52
N VAL A 5 0.08 -1.72 27.61
CA VAL A 5 1.50 -2.05 27.54
C VAL A 5 1.83 -2.42 26.10
N LEU A 6 2.67 -1.60 25.46
CA LEU A 6 3.15 -1.88 24.10
C LEU A 6 4.44 -2.71 24.17
N PRO A 7 4.63 -3.67 23.24
CA PRO A 7 5.86 -4.45 23.19
C PRO A 7 7.05 -3.58 22.84
N LYS A 8 8.24 -3.93 23.36
CA LYS A 8 9.48 -3.31 22.96
C LYS A 8 9.74 -3.66 21.48
N GLN A 9 10.00 -2.65 20.66
CA GLN A 9 10.25 -2.85 19.24
C GLN A 9 11.42 -3.80 18.97
N GLN A 10 11.22 -4.70 18.02
CA GLN A 10 12.25 -5.56 17.49
C GLN A 10 12.39 -5.35 15.98
N LYS A 11 13.60 -5.07 15.52
CA LYS A 11 13.90 -4.93 14.10
C LYS A 11 13.85 -6.30 13.42
N PRO A 12 13.01 -6.49 12.38
CA PRO A 12 13.01 -7.71 11.58
C PRO A 12 14.33 -7.88 10.80
N LYS A 13 14.62 -9.09 10.38
CA LYS A 13 15.78 -9.38 9.51
C LYS A 13 15.58 -8.85 8.11
N ILE A 14 14.36 -9.00 7.59
CA ILE A 14 13.92 -8.47 6.29
C ILE A 14 12.95 -7.31 6.58
N ILE A 15 13.18 -6.17 5.96
CA ILE A 15 12.29 -5.00 6.05
C ILE A 15 11.72 -4.77 4.66
N PRO A 16 10.40 -4.46 4.53
CA PRO A 16 9.85 -4.10 3.24
C PRO A 16 10.60 -2.87 2.70
N ASP A 17 11.20 -3.01 1.53
CA ASP A 17 11.93 -1.89 0.92
C ASP A 17 10.92 -0.97 0.23
N SER A 18 10.97 0.32 0.56
CA SER A 18 10.17 1.35 -0.10
C SER A 18 10.46 1.48 -1.60
N SER A 19 11.64 1.04 -2.06
CA SER A 19 11.98 0.99 -3.48
C SER A 19 11.25 -0.12 -4.25
N ASN A 20 10.75 -1.13 -3.54
CA ASN A 20 9.98 -2.23 -4.11
C ASN A 20 8.50 -1.89 -4.36
N PHE A 21 8.04 -0.67 -4.03
CA PHE A 21 6.76 -0.15 -4.51
C PHE A 21 6.86 0.14 -6.00
N THR A 22 7.02 -0.93 -6.77
CA THR A 22 7.13 -0.87 -8.22
C THR A 22 5.82 -0.38 -8.81
N VAL A 23 5.94 0.57 -9.69
CA VAL A 23 4.85 0.94 -10.61
C VAL A 23 4.50 -0.33 -11.39
N THR A 24 3.37 -0.95 -11.07
CA THR A 24 2.90 -2.19 -11.73
C THR A 24 2.21 -1.91 -13.06
N GLY A 25 1.90 -0.64 -13.32
CA GLY A 25 1.24 -0.21 -14.54
C GLY A 25 0.83 1.25 -14.46
N TYR A 26 0.09 1.68 -15.45
CA TYR A 26 -0.49 3.01 -15.52
C TYR A 26 -1.98 2.91 -15.78
N LYS A 27 -2.77 3.76 -15.15
CA LYS A 27 -4.22 3.88 -15.42
C LYS A 27 -4.55 5.28 -15.92
N PRO A 28 -5.52 5.41 -16.84
CA PRO A 28 -5.98 6.71 -17.31
C PRO A 28 -6.47 7.57 -16.13
N LYS A 29 -6.07 8.83 -16.13
CA LYS A 29 -6.57 9.83 -15.18
C LYS A 29 -7.72 10.58 -15.83
N PRO A 30 -8.95 10.51 -15.29
CA PRO A 30 -10.13 11.09 -15.96
C PRO A 30 -10.06 12.61 -16.13
N VAL A 31 -9.38 13.33 -15.23
CA VAL A 31 -9.28 14.80 -15.24
C VAL A 31 -7.95 15.26 -14.65
N GLY A 32 -7.30 16.23 -15.27
CA GLY A 32 -6.14 16.96 -14.75
C GLY A 32 -4.86 16.77 -15.55
N ASN A 33 -3.82 17.53 -15.20
CA ASN A 33 -2.50 17.41 -15.77
C ASN A 33 -1.74 16.24 -15.14
N SER A 34 -1.07 15.44 -15.96
CA SER A 34 -0.12 14.43 -15.56
C SER A 34 1.19 14.63 -16.30
N GLU A 35 2.31 14.33 -15.66
CA GLU A 35 3.63 14.33 -16.32
C GLU A 35 3.78 13.10 -17.20
N ILE A 36 3.03 12.05 -16.92
CA ILE A 36 3.02 10.79 -17.65
C ILE A 36 1.75 10.73 -18.50
N TYR A 37 1.90 10.50 -19.78
CA TYR A 37 0.78 10.34 -20.70
C TYR A 37 1.07 9.29 -21.75
N GLU A 38 0.02 8.65 -22.20
CA GLU A 38 0.02 7.76 -23.35
C GLU A 38 -0.48 8.49 -24.59
N LEU A 39 0.00 8.10 -25.76
CA LEU A 39 -0.42 8.65 -27.03
C LEU A 39 -1.39 7.67 -27.69
N ARG A 40 -2.58 8.15 -28.04
CA ARG A 40 -3.56 7.36 -28.81
C ARG A 40 -4.26 8.20 -29.86
N GLU A 41 -4.93 7.54 -30.75
CA GLU A 41 -5.78 8.21 -31.72
C GLU A 41 -6.97 8.92 -31.05
N TYR A 42 -7.33 10.06 -31.62
CA TYR A 42 -8.49 10.84 -31.21
C TYR A 42 -9.79 10.03 -31.34
N ARG A 43 -10.64 10.14 -30.34
CA ARG A 43 -12.01 9.61 -30.35
C ARG A 43 -13.00 10.74 -30.20
N HIS A 44 -14.18 10.58 -30.82
CA HIS A 44 -15.23 11.59 -30.68
C HIS A 44 -15.58 11.84 -29.21
N GLY A 45 -15.47 13.10 -28.79
CA GLY A 45 -15.66 13.50 -27.38
C GLY A 45 -14.37 13.85 -26.64
N ASP A 46 -13.18 13.55 -27.21
CA ASP A 46 -11.91 13.95 -26.62
C ASP A 46 -11.73 15.47 -26.66
N SER A 47 -11.12 16.01 -25.61
CA SER A 47 -10.79 17.44 -25.56
C SER A 47 -9.68 17.80 -26.53
N LEU A 48 -9.91 18.79 -27.41
CA LEU A 48 -8.90 19.30 -28.33
C LEU A 48 -7.67 19.89 -27.62
N ARG A 49 -7.77 20.22 -26.32
CA ARG A 49 -6.64 20.67 -25.51
C ARG A 49 -5.59 19.58 -25.31
N ASN A 50 -6.00 18.32 -25.38
CA ASN A 50 -5.13 17.18 -25.21
C ASN A 50 -4.49 16.71 -26.52
N VAL A 51 -4.82 17.33 -27.66
CA VAL A 51 -4.25 16.97 -28.95
C VAL A 51 -2.76 17.30 -29.01
N HIS A 52 -1.98 16.32 -29.40
CA HIS A 52 -0.54 16.49 -29.65
C HIS A 52 -0.30 17.00 -31.07
N TRP A 53 -0.50 18.29 -31.30
CA TRP A 53 -0.49 18.91 -32.62
C TRP A 53 0.76 18.60 -33.48
N LYS A 54 1.94 18.59 -32.81
CA LYS A 54 3.20 18.29 -33.53
C LYS A 54 3.26 16.87 -34.08
N LEU A 55 2.63 15.90 -33.39
CA LEU A 55 2.63 14.53 -33.86
C LEU A 55 1.47 14.29 -34.84
N SER A 56 0.31 14.89 -34.58
CA SER A 56 -0.84 14.86 -35.49
C SER A 56 -0.54 15.43 -36.88
N SER A 57 0.32 16.44 -36.96
CA SER A 57 0.72 17.01 -38.27
C SER A 57 1.61 16.10 -39.11
N LYS A 58 2.11 15.01 -38.54
CA LYS A 58 2.95 13.99 -39.19
C LYS A 58 2.25 12.64 -39.35
N SER A 59 1.03 12.53 -38.90
CA SER A 59 0.20 11.32 -38.99
C SER A 59 -1.08 11.62 -39.76
N ASP A 60 -1.72 10.58 -40.27
CA ASP A 60 -2.99 10.69 -40.99
C ASP A 60 -4.21 10.97 -40.10
N GLY A 61 -4.01 11.14 -38.78
CA GLY A 61 -5.07 11.36 -37.81
C GLY A 61 -4.64 12.25 -36.64
N LEU A 62 -5.64 12.69 -35.84
CA LEU A 62 -5.38 13.42 -34.63
C LEU A 62 -4.90 12.47 -33.53
N ILE A 63 -3.79 12.81 -32.90
CA ILE A 63 -3.21 12.09 -31.76
C ILE A 63 -3.45 12.86 -30.47
N VAL A 64 -3.97 12.19 -29.47
CA VAL A 64 -4.31 12.77 -28.15
C VAL A 64 -3.37 12.25 -27.09
N LYS A 65 -3.01 13.12 -26.16
CA LYS A 65 -2.32 12.78 -24.92
C LYS A 65 -3.34 12.34 -23.89
N GLU A 66 -3.32 11.09 -23.50
CA GLU A 66 -4.14 10.57 -22.40
C GLU A 66 -3.30 10.61 -21.11
N PRO A 67 -3.67 11.48 -20.13
CA PRO A 67 -2.93 11.55 -18.89
C PRO A 67 -3.08 10.27 -18.10
N ASN A 68 -1.96 9.72 -17.64
CA ASN A 68 -1.91 8.50 -16.85
C ASN A 68 -1.38 8.77 -15.44
N VAL A 69 -1.81 7.98 -14.49
CA VAL A 69 -1.23 7.92 -13.15
C VAL A 69 -0.66 6.54 -12.90
N PRO A 70 0.50 6.46 -12.23
CA PRO A 70 1.08 5.16 -11.92
C PRO A 70 0.18 4.38 -10.96
N ILE A 71 0.04 3.10 -11.20
CA ILE A 71 -0.52 2.14 -10.26
C ILE A 71 0.63 1.66 -9.41
N ILE A 72 0.63 2.04 -8.13
CA ILE A 72 1.63 1.61 -7.16
C ILE A 72 0.96 0.56 -6.27
N LYS A 73 1.51 -0.64 -6.22
CA LYS A 73 1.09 -1.62 -5.21
C LYS A 73 1.59 -1.18 -3.85
N ASN A 74 0.67 -1.04 -2.91
CA ASN A 74 1.01 -0.79 -1.52
C ASN A 74 1.44 -2.11 -0.84
N CYS A 75 2.27 -2.01 0.19
CA CYS A 75 2.62 -3.15 1.02
C CYS A 75 1.51 -3.39 2.05
N LEU A 76 1.03 -4.63 2.14
CA LEU A 76 0.13 -5.07 3.18
C LEU A 76 0.90 -5.96 4.15
N ILE A 77 1.02 -5.50 5.38
CA ILE A 77 1.70 -6.25 6.44
C ILE A 77 0.73 -7.28 7.00
N MET A 78 1.13 -8.54 6.96
CA MET A 78 0.34 -9.67 7.44
C MET A 78 1.01 -10.31 8.66
N PRO A 79 0.54 -10.00 9.89
CA PRO A 79 1.05 -10.64 11.09
C PRO A 79 0.43 -12.03 11.24
N PHE A 80 1.26 -13.05 11.48
CA PHE A 80 0.83 -14.42 11.75
C PHE A 80 1.05 -14.75 13.22
N PHE A 81 -0.05 -14.92 13.95
CA PHE A 81 -0.07 -15.27 15.36
C PHE A 81 -0.30 -16.77 15.52
N GLY A 82 0.44 -17.37 16.46
CA GLY A 82 0.29 -18.78 16.87
C GLY A 82 -0.36 -18.91 18.24
N ASP A 83 -0.29 -20.12 18.79
CA ASP A 83 -0.83 -20.42 20.12
C ASP A 83 0.12 -20.02 21.26
N ASN A 84 1.40 -19.74 20.95
CA ASN A 84 2.43 -19.38 21.93
C ASN A 84 2.44 -17.86 22.16
N ALA A 85 2.19 -17.44 23.40
CA ALA A 85 2.17 -16.03 23.78
C ALA A 85 3.52 -15.32 23.57
N ASP A 86 4.64 -15.99 23.89
CA ASP A 86 5.97 -15.41 23.74
C ASP A 86 6.33 -15.18 22.26
N GLU A 87 5.91 -16.10 21.38
CA GLU A 87 6.07 -15.94 19.93
C GLU A 87 5.20 -14.81 19.39
N ASN A 88 3.98 -14.67 19.88
CA ASN A 88 3.09 -13.58 19.52
C ASN A 88 3.66 -12.21 19.94
N ASP A 89 4.30 -12.13 21.10
CA ASP A 89 4.96 -10.90 21.53
C ASP A 89 6.09 -10.49 20.58
N VAL A 90 6.83 -11.46 20.02
CA VAL A 90 7.85 -11.21 18.99
C VAL A 90 7.21 -10.69 17.70
N VAL A 91 6.10 -11.27 17.25
CA VAL A 91 5.35 -10.80 16.07
C VAL A 91 4.87 -9.37 16.30
N PHE A 92 4.28 -9.06 17.46
CA PHE A 92 3.86 -7.70 17.82
C PHE A 92 5.03 -6.71 17.86
N ALA A 93 6.18 -7.12 18.39
CA ALA A 93 7.38 -6.28 18.47
C ALA A 93 7.93 -5.93 17.07
N LYS A 94 7.96 -6.90 16.15
CA LYS A 94 8.33 -6.71 14.75
C LYS A 94 7.32 -5.84 14.01
N LEU A 95 6.03 -6.12 14.17
CA LEU A 95 4.93 -5.38 13.58
C LEU A 95 4.99 -3.89 13.94
N MET A 96 5.19 -3.59 15.22
CA MET A 96 5.36 -2.22 15.71
C MET A 96 6.53 -1.51 15.01
N TYR A 97 7.66 -2.19 14.87
CA TYR A 97 8.83 -1.63 14.19
C TYR A 97 8.53 -1.32 12.73
N VAL A 98 7.91 -2.28 12.01
CA VAL A 98 7.64 -2.13 10.57
C VAL A 98 6.61 -1.03 10.31
N CYS A 99 5.52 -0.97 11.09
CA CYS A 99 4.53 0.10 10.96
C CYS A 99 5.18 1.49 11.11
N ARG A 100 6.00 1.69 12.15
CA ARG A 100 6.71 2.95 12.35
C ARG A 100 7.72 3.26 11.25
N TYR A 101 8.45 2.26 10.78
CA TYR A 101 9.38 2.41 9.66
C TYR A 101 8.65 2.85 8.40
N MET A 102 7.53 2.21 8.06
CA MET A 102 6.75 2.52 6.87
C MET A 102 6.13 3.92 6.93
N ILE A 103 5.55 4.32 8.05
CA ILE A 103 5.02 5.68 8.25
C ILE A 103 6.13 6.71 8.06
N LYS A 104 7.31 6.47 8.64
CA LYS A 104 8.43 7.41 8.53
C LYS A 104 9.00 7.50 7.12
N SER A 105 9.02 6.39 6.37
CA SER A 105 9.64 6.30 5.04
C SER A 105 8.68 6.73 3.92
N ILE A 106 7.38 6.41 4.04
CA ILE A 106 6.40 6.53 2.96
C ILE A 106 5.22 7.41 3.38
N GLY A 107 4.98 7.57 4.68
CA GLY A 107 3.86 8.34 5.23
C GLY A 107 2.57 7.54 5.41
N ILE A 108 2.52 6.30 4.94
CA ILE A 108 1.35 5.41 5.03
C ILE A 108 1.79 3.96 5.15
N CYS A 109 1.01 3.16 5.86
CA CYS A 109 1.19 1.74 6.03
C CYS A 109 -0.17 1.04 6.04
N PHE A 110 -0.22 -0.17 5.50
CA PHE A 110 -1.40 -1.03 5.59
C PHE A 110 -1.02 -2.30 6.33
N ALA A 111 -1.84 -2.70 7.31
CA ALA A 111 -1.62 -3.93 8.07
C ALA A 111 -2.95 -4.69 8.21
N CYS A 112 -2.89 -6.02 8.10
CA CYS A 112 -4.09 -6.85 8.23
C CYS A 112 -4.55 -6.95 9.67
N ASP A 113 -5.86 -6.89 9.86
CA ASP A 113 -6.51 -7.35 11.08
C ASP A 113 -6.54 -8.89 11.14
N ARG A 114 -7.10 -9.47 12.20
CA ARG A 114 -7.21 -10.93 12.35
C ARG A 114 -8.13 -11.60 11.33
N ASN A 115 -8.99 -10.83 10.67
CA ASN A 115 -9.93 -11.30 9.65
C ASN A 115 -9.38 -11.15 8.23
N GLY A 116 -8.14 -10.67 8.09
CA GLY A 116 -7.50 -10.46 6.79
C GLY A 116 -7.87 -9.13 6.13
N ASN A 117 -8.58 -8.22 6.82
CA ASN A 117 -8.93 -6.93 6.26
C ASN A 117 -7.80 -5.92 6.46
N PRO A 118 -7.46 -5.11 5.44
CA PRO A 118 -6.43 -4.09 5.56
C PRO A 118 -6.90 -2.92 6.45
N PHE A 119 -6.06 -2.56 7.40
CA PHE A 119 -6.19 -1.40 8.26
C PHE A 119 -5.17 -0.34 7.83
N GLU A 120 -5.64 0.86 7.52
CA GLU A 120 -4.79 1.97 7.11
C GLU A 120 -4.19 2.67 8.33
N ILE A 121 -2.87 2.90 8.30
CA ILE A 121 -2.09 3.50 9.38
C ILE A 121 -1.27 4.65 8.82
N ARG A 122 -1.51 5.88 9.29
CA ARG A 122 -0.82 7.10 8.85
C ARG A 122 -0.04 7.80 9.95
N CYS A 123 -0.38 7.53 11.20
CA CYS A 123 0.24 8.18 12.35
C CYS A 123 0.38 7.23 13.54
N GLU A 124 1.08 7.67 14.58
CA GLU A 124 1.29 6.87 15.79
C GLU A 124 -0.03 6.51 16.50
N ASN A 125 -1.02 7.40 16.45
CA ASN A 125 -2.32 7.12 17.04
C ASN A 125 -3.07 5.99 16.31
N ASP A 126 -2.91 5.89 14.98
CA ASP A 126 -3.49 4.80 14.20
C ASP A 126 -2.83 3.47 14.54
N ILE A 127 -1.51 3.46 14.83
CA ILE A 127 -0.82 2.27 15.34
C ILE A 127 -1.47 1.80 16.65
N LEU A 128 -1.72 2.72 17.58
CA LEU A 128 -2.35 2.39 18.86
C LEU A 128 -3.77 1.84 18.67
N ASN A 129 -4.53 2.41 17.75
CA ASN A 129 -5.88 1.95 17.43
C ASN A 129 -5.85 0.56 16.78
N TYR A 130 -4.93 0.34 15.84
CA TYR A 130 -4.73 -0.95 15.18
C TYR A 130 -4.35 -2.04 16.18
N PHE A 131 -3.39 -1.79 17.08
CA PHE A 131 -3.02 -2.74 18.13
C PHE A 131 -4.19 -3.02 19.07
N SER A 132 -4.97 -2.00 19.41
CA SER A 132 -6.17 -2.18 20.21
C SER A 132 -7.21 -3.07 19.50
N ALA A 133 -7.41 -2.88 18.20
CA ALA A 133 -8.29 -3.72 17.39
C ALA A 133 -7.81 -5.17 17.35
N LEU A 134 -6.51 -5.41 17.19
CA LEU A 134 -5.91 -6.75 17.22
C LEU A 134 -6.13 -7.46 18.56
N TYR A 135 -5.98 -6.74 19.69
CA TYR A 135 -6.18 -7.31 21.03
C TYR A 135 -7.65 -7.53 21.35
N LEU A 136 -8.53 -6.62 20.96
CA LEU A 136 -9.96 -6.68 21.27
C LEU A 136 -10.77 -7.50 20.27
N ASN A 137 -10.13 -7.99 19.22
CA ASN A 137 -10.78 -8.75 18.13
C ASN A 137 -11.93 -7.97 17.47
N THR A 138 -11.81 -6.64 17.40
CA THR A 138 -12.79 -5.77 16.74
C THR A 138 -12.58 -5.82 15.24
N GLU A 139 -13.66 -6.06 14.50
CA GLU A 139 -13.64 -6.11 13.03
C GLU A 139 -13.38 -4.72 12.48
N SER A 140 -12.55 -4.65 11.42
CA SER A 140 -12.44 -3.45 10.60
C SER A 140 -13.66 -3.38 9.65
N SER A 141 -14.22 -2.20 9.51
CA SER A 141 -15.38 -1.97 8.64
C SER A 141 -15.03 -1.85 7.15
N PHE A 142 -13.74 -1.96 6.81
CA PHE A 142 -13.25 -1.76 5.45
C PHE A 142 -12.87 -3.10 4.82
N VAL A 143 -13.62 -3.50 3.79
CA VAL A 143 -13.29 -4.66 2.95
C VAL A 143 -12.59 -4.12 1.70
N ALA A 144 -11.26 -4.20 1.66
CA ALA A 144 -10.50 -3.93 0.44
C ALA A 144 -10.13 -5.24 -0.24
N ASP A 145 -10.05 -5.21 -1.57
CA ASP A 145 -9.46 -6.31 -2.33
C ASP A 145 -7.95 -6.37 -2.03
N THR A 146 -7.51 -7.46 -1.41
CA THR A 146 -6.09 -7.64 -1.04
C THR A 146 -5.19 -7.95 -2.23
N ASN A 147 -5.75 -8.25 -3.40
CA ASN A 147 -5.00 -8.54 -4.63
C ASN A 147 -4.18 -7.33 -5.13
N ASP A 148 -4.55 -6.12 -4.72
CA ASP A 148 -3.84 -4.89 -5.08
C ASP A 148 -2.61 -4.60 -4.21
N PHE A 149 -2.32 -5.48 -3.24
CA PHE A 149 -1.20 -5.32 -2.30
C PHE A 149 -0.09 -6.35 -2.56
N GLN A 150 1.14 -5.92 -2.28
CA GLN A 150 2.26 -6.83 -2.07
C GLN A 150 2.25 -7.25 -0.60
N HIS A 151 2.22 -8.55 -0.34
CA HIS A 151 2.16 -9.05 1.02
C HIS A 151 3.54 -9.12 1.65
N TYR A 152 3.63 -8.66 2.89
CA TYR A 152 4.78 -8.80 3.76
C TYR A 152 4.36 -9.55 5.01
N ASN A 153 4.77 -10.82 5.09
CA ASN A 153 4.36 -11.76 6.11
C ASN A 153 5.34 -11.71 7.29
N ILE A 154 4.83 -11.54 8.51
CA ILE A 154 5.62 -11.50 9.75
C ILE A 154 5.28 -12.73 10.59
N PHE A 155 6.25 -13.61 10.79
CA PHE A 155 6.20 -14.74 11.71
C PHE A 155 7.15 -14.48 12.90
N ALA A 156 7.03 -15.28 13.95
CA ALA A 156 7.93 -15.16 15.11
C ALA A 156 9.41 -15.41 14.75
N ASP A 157 9.66 -16.41 13.92
CA ASP A 157 11.00 -16.90 13.55
C ASP A 157 11.54 -16.26 12.25
N ARG A 158 10.69 -15.81 11.34
CA ARG A 158 11.07 -15.31 10.02
C ARG A 158 10.14 -14.21 9.51
N GLU A 159 10.53 -13.60 8.42
CA GLU A 159 9.73 -12.72 7.59
C GLU A 159 9.79 -13.18 6.13
N GLU A 160 8.69 -13.02 5.40
CA GLU A 160 8.57 -13.37 3.99
C GLU A 160 7.95 -12.22 3.22
N VAL A 161 8.51 -11.92 2.04
CA VAL A 161 7.92 -10.97 1.08
C VAL A 161 7.45 -11.78 -0.12
N ASP A 162 6.16 -11.72 -0.41
CA ASP A 162 5.65 -12.36 -1.61
C ASP A 162 6.13 -11.56 -2.83
N LEU A 163 7.09 -12.13 -3.53
CA LEU A 163 7.52 -11.64 -4.83
C LEU A 163 6.45 -12.07 -5.84
N LEU A 164 5.65 -11.14 -6.32
CA LEU A 164 4.75 -11.34 -7.44
C LEU A 164 5.51 -11.37 -8.76
#